data_05e61790af23f32a83929464b4a68b2b
#
_entry.id   05e61790af23f32a83929464b4a68b2b
#
_cell.length_a   1.000
_cell.length_b   1.000
_cell.length_c   1.000
_cell.angle_alpha   90.00
_cell.angle_beta   90.00
_cell.angle_gamma   90.00
#
_symmetry.space_group_name_H-M   'P 1'
#
loop_
_entity.id
_entity.type
_entity.pdbx_description
1 polymer ?
#
loop_
_entity_poly.entity_id
_entity_poly.type
_entity_poly.pdbx_seq_one_letter_code
_entity_poly.pdbx_strand_id
1 'polypeptide(L)'
;AHIAGILASELGANVRVAKAGALLHDLGKAVDHEVEGPHAIIGSKLAKKYNESPKVVHAISAHHEDVPPNSVYSVLVQAADGLSGARPGARKEMLENYIKRLEDLEGIANSFKGVANTFAIQAGRELRVIVESDKISDESSTLLCRDIAKKIEESLTFPRQIKVMVIR
;
A
#
# COMPACT_ATOMS: atom_id res chain seq x y z
N ALA A 1 6.47 -14.46 -1.45
CA ALA A 1 6.53 -15.35 -2.63
C ALA A 1 7.74 -16.31 -2.61
N HIS A 2 8.96 -15.83 -2.34
CA HIS A 2 10.17 -16.68 -2.33
C HIS A 2 10.09 -17.80 -1.29
N ILE A 3 9.80 -17.46 -0.04
CA ILE A 3 9.65 -18.42 1.08
C ILE A 3 8.55 -19.44 0.76
N ALA A 4 7.38 -19.01 0.29
CA ALA A 4 6.29 -19.91 -0.10
C ALA A 4 6.72 -20.89 -1.20
N GLY A 5 7.54 -20.44 -2.14
CA GLY A 5 8.09 -21.30 -3.19
C GLY A 5 9.04 -22.37 -2.65
N ILE A 6 9.90 -22.03 -1.69
CA ILE A 6 10.79 -23.00 -1.02
C ILE A 6 9.95 -24.03 -0.26
N LEU A 7 9.02 -23.58 0.60
CA LEU A 7 8.16 -24.46 1.37
C LEU A 7 7.35 -25.41 0.46
N ALA A 8 6.82 -24.90 -0.66
CA ALA A 8 6.09 -25.72 -1.62
C ALA A 8 6.98 -26.79 -2.28
N SER A 9 8.22 -26.43 -2.61
CA SER A 9 9.19 -27.36 -3.17
C SER A 9 9.50 -28.52 -2.22
N GLU A 10 9.75 -28.22 -0.94
CA GLU A 10 10.04 -29.21 0.10
C GLU A 10 8.86 -30.18 0.32
N LEU A 11 7.63 -29.69 0.17
CA LEU A 11 6.42 -30.51 0.34
C LEU A 11 5.93 -31.17 -0.95
N GLY A 12 6.66 -31.06 -2.06
CA GLY A 12 6.22 -31.58 -3.36
C GLY A 12 4.95 -30.91 -3.92
N ALA A 13 4.61 -29.72 -3.43
CA ALA A 13 3.47 -28.95 -3.90
C ALA A 13 3.83 -28.08 -5.11
N ASN A 14 2.82 -27.59 -5.84
CA ASN A 14 3.06 -26.74 -7.01
C ASN A 14 3.63 -25.36 -6.61
N VAL A 15 4.92 -25.17 -6.89
CA VAL A 15 5.69 -23.95 -6.58
C VAL A 15 5.08 -22.71 -7.22
N ARG A 16 4.54 -22.79 -8.45
CA ARG A 16 3.94 -21.64 -9.14
C ARG A 16 2.69 -21.16 -8.42
N VAL A 17 1.83 -22.07 -7.99
CA VAL A 17 0.61 -21.74 -7.24
C VAL A 17 0.95 -21.10 -5.90
N ALA A 18 1.91 -21.66 -5.15
CA ALA A 18 2.35 -21.11 -3.87
C ALA A 18 2.95 -19.71 -4.02
N LYS A 19 3.82 -19.51 -5.02
CA LYS A 19 4.42 -18.19 -5.31
C LYS A 19 3.37 -17.17 -5.72
N ALA A 20 2.41 -17.52 -6.58
CA ALA A 20 1.34 -16.63 -7.02
C ALA A 20 0.44 -16.23 -5.84
N GLY A 21 -0.01 -17.20 -5.02
CA GLY A 21 -0.80 -16.93 -3.82
C GLY A 21 -0.08 -16.00 -2.86
N ALA A 22 1.19 -16.26 -2.57
CA ALA A 22 1.99 -15.44 -1.67
C ALA A 22 2.39 -14.07 -2.27
N LEU A 23 2.45 -13.91 -3.59
CA LEU A 23 2.67 -12.61 -4.22
C LEU A 23 1.42 -11.73 -4.10
N LEU A 24 0.26 -12.32 -4.27
CA LEU A 24 -1.02 -11.62 -4.38
C LEU A 24 -1.81 -11.58 -3.06
N HIS A 25 -1.31 -12.20 -1.96
CA HIS A 25 -2.09 -12.33 -0.72
C HIS A 25 -2.61 -10.99 -0.18
N ASP A 26 -1.83 -9.94 -0.30
CA ASP A 26 -2.13 -8.59 0.17
C ASP A 26 -2.71 -7.65 -0.91
N LEU A 27 -3.09 -8.17 -2.08
CA LEU A 27 -3.63 -7.39 -3.20
C LEU A 27 -4.80 -6.49 -2.78
N GLY A 28 -5.63 -6.94 -1.84
CA GLY A 28 -6.76 -6.16 -1.33
C GLY A 28 -6.37 -4.89 -0.59
N LYS A 29 -5.14 -4.77 -0.10
CA LYS A 29 -4.63 -3.53 0.52
C LYS A 29 -4.38 -2.40 -0.49
N ALA A 30 -4.25 -2.74 -1.77
CA ALA A 30 -4.07 -1.78 -2.86
C ALA A 30 -5.40 -1.22 -3.40
N VAL A 31 -6.53 -1.79 -3.01
CA VAL A 31 -7.87 -1.32 -3.42
C VAL A 31 -8.30 -0.16 -2.53
N ASP A 32 -9.02 0.80 -3.12
CA ASP A 32 -9.49 2.01 -2.45
C ASP A 32 -10.41 1.72 -1.24
N HIS A 33 -10.43 2.66 -0.30
CA HIS A 33 -11.19 2.56 0.97
C HIS A 33 -12.71 2.51 0.81
N GLU A 34 -13.23 2.81 -0.39
CA GLU A 34 -14.65 2.70 -0.70
C GLU A 34 -15.16 1.24 -0.68
N VAL A 35 -14.24 0.26 -0.73
CA VAL A 35 -14.58 -1.16 -0.66
C VAL A 35 -14.43 -1.65 0.78
N GLU A 36 -15.55 -1.76 1.48
CA GLU A 36 -15.58 -2.29 2.85
C GLU A 36 -15.30 -3.80 2.89
N GLY A 37 -14.54 -4.20 3.90
CA GLY A 37 -14.29 -5.61 4.22
C GLY A 37 -12.83 -5.96 4.44
N PRO A 38 -12.54 -7.21 4.86
CA PRO A 38 -11.18 -7.71 5.04
C PRO A 38 -10.42 -7.71 3.71
N HIS A 39 -9.16 -7.24 3.72
CA HIS A 39 -8.35 -7.17 2.50
C HIS A 39 -8.13 -8.54 1.84
N ALA A 40 -8.13 -9.64 2.61
CA ALA A 40 -8.04 -11.00 2.08
C ALA A 40 -9.24 -11.34 1.19
N ILE A 41 -10.45 -10.95 1.61
CA ILE A 41 -11.68 -11.17 0.84
C ILE A 41 -11.73 -10.26 -0.38
N ILE A 42 -11.38 -8.98 -0.22
CA ILE A 42 -11.32 -8.01 -1.34
C ILE A 42 -10.31 -8.49 -2.39
N GLY A 43 -9.09 -8.84 -1.96
CA GLY A 43 -8.03 -9.34 -2.83
C GLY A 43 -8.41 -10.61 -3.57
N SER A 44 -9.09 -11.55 -2.91
CA SER A 44 -9.56 -12.79 -3.53
C SER A 44 -10.63 -12.54 -4.61
N LYS A 45 -11.56 -11.62 -4.37
CA LYS A 45 -12.55 -11.20 -5.38
C LYS A 45 -11.88 -10.57 -6.60
N LEU A 46 -10.87 -9.74 -6.36
CA LEU A 46 -10.10 -9.10 -7.43
C LEU A 46 -9.31 -10.13 -8.24
N ALA A 47 -8.58 -11.04 -7.58
CA ALA A 47 -7.86 -12.13 -8.23
C ALA A 47 -8.79 -13.01 -9.08
N LYS A 48 -9.98 -13.32 -8.56
CA LYS A 48 -11.01 -14.05 -9.32
C LYS A 48 -11.49 -13.28 -10.56
N LYS A 49 -11.70 -11.97 -10.43
CA LYS A 49 -12.10 -11.09 -11.55
C LYS A 49 -11.08 -11.10 -12.69
N TYR A 50 -9.79 -11.23 -12.36
CA TYR A 50 -8.71 -11.32 -13.35
C TYR A 50 -8.29 -12.75 -13.68
N ASN A 51 -9.18 -13.72 -13.47
CA ASN A 51 -9.04 -15.12 -13.88
C ASN A 51 -7.87 -15.88 -13.25
N GLU A 52 -7.47 -15.50 -12.03
CA GLU A 52 -6.52 -16.29 -11.26
C GLU A 52 -7.10 -17.68 -10.92
N SER A 53 -6.21 -18.67 -10.77
CA SER A 53 -6.63 -20.04 -10.50
C SER A 53 -7.40 -20.14 -9.17
N PRO A 54 -8.40 -21.03 -9.04
CA PRO A 54 -9.16 -21.21 -7.81
C PRO A 54 -8.28 -21.48 -6.57
N LYS A 55 -7.15 -22.17 -6.75
CA LYS A 55 -6.19 -22.45 -5.68
C LYS A 55 -5.48 -21.18 -5.19
N VAL A 56 -5.12 -20.28 -6.10
CA VAL A 56 -4.54 -18.97 -5.78
C VAL A 56 -5.58 -18.08 -5.12
N VAL A 57 -6.79 -17.98 -5.68
CA VAL A 57 -7.90 -17.21 -5.11
C VAL A 57 -8.21 -17.66 -3.67
N HIS A 58 -8.26 -18.98 -3.44
CA HIS A 58 -8.51 -19.50 -2.10
C HIS A 58 -7.34 -19.22 -1.14
N ALA A 59 -6.09 -19.35 -1.58
CA ALA A 59 -4.93 -19.02 -0.77
C ALA A 59 -4.93 -17.54 -0.33
N ILE A 60 -5.37 -16.64 -1.21
CA ILE A 60 -5.54 -15.21 -0.89
C ILE A 60 -6.66 -15.01 0.15
N SER A 61 -7.83 -15.65 0.00
CA SER A 61 -8.95 -15.44 0.92
C SER A 61 -8.72 -16.02 2.31
N ALA A 62 -7.90 -17.06 2.44
CA ALA A 62 -7.74 -17.83 3.65
C ALA A 62 -6.46 -17.54 4.45
N HIS A 63 -5.59 -16.61 3.99
CA HIS A 63 -4.29 -16.38 4.65
C HIS A 63 -4.39 -15.72 6.04
N HIS A 64 -5.54 -15.15 6.40
CA HIS A 64 -5.86 -14.64 7.74
C HIS A 64 -7.00 -15.39 8.43
N GLU A 65 -7.35 -16.57 7.91
CA GLU A 65 -8.42 -17.42 8.48
C GLU A 65 -9.84 -16.81 8.38
N ASP A 66 -10.03 -15.71 7.63
CA ASP A 66 -11.36 -15.19 7.29
C ASP A 66 -12.21 -16.25 6.55
N VAL A 67 -11.54 -17.18 5.88
CA VAL A 67 -12.10 -18.37 5.25
C VAL A 67 -11.28 -19.58 5.71
N PRO A 68 -11.92 -20.69 6.10
CA PRO A 68 -11.19 -21.90 6.51
C PRO A 68 -10.22 -22.38 5.43
N PRO A 69 -8.96 -22.70 5.77
CA PRO A 69 -8.00 -23.23 4.81
C PRO A 69 -8.40 -24.63 4.34
N ASN A 70 -8.60 -24.83 3.05
CA ASN A 70 -8.96 -26.10 2.43
C ASN A 70 -7.87 -26.67 1.53
N SER A 71 -6.70 -26.05 1.50
CA SER A 71 -5.58 -26.47 0.68
C SER A 71 -4.24 -26.16 1.35
N VAL A 72 -3.22 -26.94 1.03
CA VAL A 72 -1.85 -26.69 1.50
C VAL A 72 -1.36 -25.28 1.14
N TYR A 73 -1.83 -24.70 0.02
CA TYR A 73 -1.39 -23.39 -0.43
C TYR A 73 -1.80 -22.26 0.51
N SER A 74 -2.96 -22.33 1.14
CA SER A 74 -3.40 -21.35 2.13
C SER A 74 -2.45 -21.36 3.34
N VAL A 75 -2.10 -22.54 3.83
CA VAL A 75 -1.17 -22.72 4.96
C VAL A 75 0.24 -22.25 4.58
N LEU A 76 0.70 -22.55 3.36
CA LEU A 76 2.00 -22.12 2.88
C LEU A 76 2.10 -20.58 2.76
N VAL A 77 1.05 -19.92 2.32
CA VAL A 77 1.01 -18.46 2.23
C VAL A 77 1.04 -17.84 3.63
N GLN A 78 0.22 -18.33 4.55
CA GLN A 78 0.18 -17.88 5.95
C GLN A 78 1.54 -18.07 6.65
N ALA A 79 2.15 -19.25 6.51
CA ALA A 79 3.46 -19.54 7.09
C ALA A 79 4.57 -18.63 6.47
N ALA A 80 4.54 -18.43 5.16
CA ALA A 80 5.51 -17.60 4.46
C ALA A 80 5.38 -16.12 4.84
N ASP A 81 4.15 -15.62 5.05
CA ASP A 81 3.90 -14.26 5.53
C ASP A 81 4.42 -14.08 6.96
N GLY A 82 4.07 -14.99 7.87
CA GLY A 82 4.57 -14.97 9.24
C GLY A 82 6.11 -15.00 9.31
N LEU A 83 6.77 -15.89 8.56
CA LEU A 83 8.24 -15.97 8.50
C LEU A 83 8.87 -14.70 7.92
N SER A 84 8.25 -14.10 6.88
CA SER A 84 8.73 -12.86 6.29
C SER A 84 8.64 -11.70 7.28
N GLY A 85 7.54 -11.60 8.03
CA GLY A 85 7.33 -10.57 9.04
C GLY A 85 8.19 -10.75 10.30
N ALA A 86 8.56 -11.99 10.65
CA ALA A 86 9.43 -12.31 11.78
C ALA A 86 10.93 -12.08 11.48
N ARG A 87 11.30 -11.86 10.24
CA ARG A 87 12.69 -11.61 9.82
C ARG A 87 13.28 -10.42 10.58
N PRO A 88 14.50 -10.54 11.13
CA PRO A 88 15.18 -9.41 11.78
C PRO A 88 15.24 -8.20 10.85
N GLY A 89 14.83 -7.04 11.34
CA GLY A 89 14.83 -5.79 10.58
C GLY A 89 13.61 -5.55 9.69
N ALA A 90 12.72 -6.52 9.46
CA ALA A 90 11.54 -6.35 8.60
C ALA A 90 10.64 -5.18 9.04
N ARG A 91 10.43 -5.01 10.35
CA ARG A 91 9.65 -3.89 10.90
C ARG A 91 10.40 -2.56 10.82
N LYS A 92 11.72 -2.58 11.00
CA LYS A 92 12.57 -1.38 10.90
C LYS A 92 12.59 -0.85 9.47
N GLU A 93 12.79 -1.71 8.49
CA GLU A 93 12.74 -1.37 7.06
C GLU A 93 11.38 -0.78 6.64
N MET A 94 10.28 -1.34 7.14
CA MET A 94 8.93 -0.79 6.91
C MET A 94 8.78 0.62 7.51
N LEU A 95 9.30 0.83 8.71
CA LEU A 95 9.23 2.14 9.38
C LEU A 95 10.09 3.18 8.66
N GLU A 96 11.30 2.82 8.27
CA GLU A 96 12.21 3.70 7.52
C GLU A 96 11.61 4.11 6.17
N ASN A 97 11.04 3.17 5.42
CA ASN A 97 10.35 3.44 4.16
C ASN A 97 9.12 4.32 4.37
N TYR A 98 8.40 4.13 5.47
CA TYR A 98 7.25 4.95 5.83
C TYR A 98 7.68 6.40 6.13
N ILE A 99 8.71 6.59 6.96
CA ILE A 99 9.23 7.93 7.31
C ILE A 99 9.73 8.64 6.06
N LYS A 100 10.56 7.97 5.25
CA LYS A 100 11.05 8.51 3.98
C LYS A 100 9.92 8.99 3.07
N ARG A 101 8.85 8.23 2.99
CA ARG A 101 7.68 8.59 2.18
C ARG A 101 7.01 9.87 2.67
N LEU A 102 6.90 10.07 4.00
CA LEU A 102 6.36 11.33 4.56
C LEU A 102 7.28 12.50 4.25
N GLU A 103 8.59 12.32 4.42
CA GLU A 103 9.60 13.32 4.11
C GLU A 103 9.59 13.71 2.62
N ASP A 104 9.46 12.75 1.71
CA ASP A 104 9.36 12.99 0.27
C ASP A 104 8.12 13.83 -0.09
N LEU A 105 6.96 13.52 0.52
CA LEU A 105 5.72 14.30 0.35
C LEU A 105 5.87 15.75 0.83
N GLU A 106 6.38 15.92 2.06
CA GLU A 106 6.60 17.23 2.66
C GLU A 106 7.65 18.02 1.86
N GLY A 107 8.72 17.36 1.41
CA GLY A 107 9.77 17.95 0.59
C GLY A 107 9.26 18.50 -0.74
N ILE A 108 8.38 17.75 -1.42
CA ILE A 108 7.76 18.23 -2.67
C ILE A 108 6.95 19.50 -2.42
N ALA A 109 6.09 19.52 -1.42
CA ALA A 109 5.24 20.69 -1.15
C ALA A 109 6.05 21.89 -0.64
N ASN A 110 7.06 21.66 0.20
CA ASN A 110 7.96 22.73 0.69
C ASN A 110 8.83 23.34 -0.41
N SER A 111 8.97 22.69 -1.58
CA SER A 111 9.70 23.26 -2.72
C SER A 111 8.98 24.40 -3.43
N PHE A 112 7.69 24.61 -3.15
CA PHE A 112 6.91 25.67 -3.78
C PHE A 112 7.08 27.01 -3.04
N LYS A 113 7.19 28.09 -3.81
CA LYS A 113 7.31 29.44 -3.25
C LYS A 113 6.04 29.84 -2.51
N GLY A 114 6.19 30.43 -1.33
CA GLY A 114 5.08 30.89 -0.49
C GLY A 114 4.52 29.82 0.44
N VAL A 115 5.05 28.61 0.40
CA VAL A 115 4.79 27.58 1.41
C VAL A 115 5.64 27.87 2.63
N ALA A 116 4.99 27.97 3.79
CA ALA A 116 5.66 28.20 5.09
C ALA A 116 6.03 26.87 5.74
N ASN A 117 5.08 25.93 5.80
CA ASN A 117 5.27 24.60 6.38
C ASN A 117 4.34 23.58 5.73
N THR A 118 4.74 22.32 5.77
CA THR A 118 3.94 21.21 5.27
C THR A 118 3.94 20.05 6.27
N PHE A 119 2.79 19.40 6.42
CA PHE A 119 2.62 18.26 7.33
C PHE A 119 1.91 17.13 6.62
N ALA A 120 2.58 15.99 6.50
CA ALA A 120 1.98 14.74 6.04
C ALA A 120 1.35 14.02 7.24
N ILE A 121 0.03 13.91 7.26
CA ILE A 121 -0.73 13.31 8.34
C ILE A 121 -1.53 12.09 7.85
N GLN A 122 -2.22 11.41 8.76
CA GLN A 122 -3.00 10.21 8.46
C GLN A 122 -2.22 9.16 7.65
N ALA A 123 -1.00 8.87 8.08
CA ALA A 123 -0.13 7.92 7.39
C ALA A 123 0.20 8.32 5.93
N GLY A 124 0.33 9.63 5.66
CA GLY A 124 0.62 10.17 4.33
C GLY A 124 -0.57 10.18 3.37
N ARG A 125 -1.80 10.11 3.90
CA ARG A 125 -3.05 10.22 3.11
C ARG A 125 -3.57 11.64 3.00
N GLU A 126 -3.13 12.52 3.90
CA GLU A 126 -3.47 13.93 3.89
C GLU A 126 -2.20 14.76 4.02
N LEU A 127 -2.05 15.74 3.14
CA LEU A 127 -0.96 16.70 3.13
C LEU A 127 -1.53 18.07 3.44
N ARG A 128 -1.17 18.64 4.58
CA ARG A 128 -1.53 20.00 4.96
C ARG A 128 -0.39 20.95 4.63
N VAL A 129 -0.67 21.91 3.80
CA VAL A 129 0.28 22.91 3.30
C VAL A 129 -0.12 24.26 3.87
N ILE A 130 0.68 24.82 4.76
CA ILE A 130 0.48 26.13 5.33
C ILE A 130 1.22 27.14 4.47
N VAL A 131 0.53 28.18 4.00
CA VAL A 131 1.12 29.22 3.16
C VAL A 131 1.26 30.54 3.90
N GLU A 132 2.21 31.36 3.43
CA GLU A 132 2.40 32.72 3.95
C GLU A 132 1.27 33.61 3.41
N SER A 133 0.37 34.05 4.29
CA SER A 133 -0.86 34.79 3.94
C SER A 133 -0.60 36.16 3.29
N ASP A 134 0.59 36.74 3.50
CA ASP A 134 1.05 37.98 2.89
C ASP A 134 1.59 37.79 1.48
N LYS A 135 1.97 36.57 1.09
CA LYS A 135 2.56 36.24 -0.21
C LYS A 135 1.61 35.50 -1.16
N ILE A 136 0.64 34.79 -0.62
CA ILE A 136 -0.27 33.91 -1.38
C ILE A 136 -1.72 34.39 -1.18
N SER A 137 -2.40 34.76 -2.27
CA SER A 137 -3.84 35.08 -2.27
C SER A 137 -4.69 33.80 -2.28
N ASP A 138 -6.01 33.93 -2.03
CA ASP A 138 -6.95 32.81 -2.07
C ASP A 138 -7.01 32.15 -3.46
N GLU A 139 -6.98 32.95 -4.53
CA GLU A 139 -6.94 32.45 -5.89
C GLU A 139 -5.64 31.68 -6.17
N SER A 140 -4.50 32.22 -5.73
CA SER A 140 -3.19 31.58 -5.86
C SER A 140 -3.11 30.29 -5.02
N SER A 141 -3.78 30.21 -3.87
CA SER A 141 -3.85 29.01 -3.04
C SER A 141 -4.51 27.84 -3.76
N THR A 142 -5.56 28.13 -4.56
CA THR A 142 -6.24 27.10 -5.35
C THR A 142 -5.35 26.55 -6.46
N LEU A 143 -4.61 27.43 -7.15
CA LEU A 143 -3.65 27.00 -8.17
C LEU A 143 -2.50 26.21 -7.54
N LEU A 144 -1.95 26.70 -6.44
CA LEU A 144 -0.87 26.04 -5.70
C LEU A 144 -1.27 24.63 -5.27
N CYS A 145 -2.50 24.44 -4.76
CA CYS A 145 -3.02 23.13 -4.39
C CYS A 145 -2.99 22.15 -5.57
N ARG A 146 -3.43 22.60 -6.76
CA ARG A 146 -3.42 21.81 -7.99
C ARG A 146 -1.98 21.47 -8.43
N ASP A 147 -1.08 22.45 -8.40
CA ASP A 147 0.31 22.27 -8.83
C ASP A 147 1.06 21.30 -7.92
N ILE A 148 0.85 21.38 -6.60
CA ILE A 148 1.39 20.44 -5.62
C ILE A 148 0.85 19.02 -5.90
N ALA A 149 -0.46 18.86 -6.07
CA ALA A 149 -1.07 17.57 -6.35
C ALA A 149 -0.49 16.94 -7.62
N LYS A 150 -0.40 17.72 -8.71
CA LYS A 150 0.21 17.28 -9.97
C LYS A 150 1.68 16.88 -9.81
N LYS A 151 2.47 17.65 -9.07
CA LYS A 151 3.87 17.37 -8.83
C LYS A 151 4.06 16.08 -8.03
N ILE A 152 3.18 15.82 -7.06
CA ILE A 152 3.18 14.56 -6.28
C ILE A 152 2.88 13.37 -7.21
N GLU A 153 1.85 13.47 -8.06
CA GLU A 153 1.50 12.41 -9.03
C GLU A 153 2.64 12.11 -10.00
N GLU A 154 3.38 13.12 -10.47
CA GLU A 154 4.51 12.97 -11.39
C GLU A 154 5.77 12.41 -10.71
N SER A 155 5.99 12.73 -9.44
CA SER A 155 7.24 12.44 -8.73
C SER A 155 7.20 11.17 -7.91
N LEU A 156 6.03 10.75 -7.47
CA LEU A 156 5.87 9.63 -6.53
C LEU A 156 4.82 8.65 -7.01
N THR A 157 5.10 7.37 -6.88
CA THR A 157 4.12 6.31 -7.14
C THR A 157 3.39 5.97 -5.84
N PHE A 158 2.11 6.34 -5.75
CA PHE A 158 1.26 6.02 -4.62
C PHE A 158 0.16 5.03 -4.99
N PRO A 159 -0.06 4.01 -4.17
CA PRO A 159 -1.15 3.05 -4.41
C PRO A 159 -2.52 3.60 -3.99
N ARG A 160 -2.63 4.85 -3.50
CA ARG A 160 -3.85 5.42 -2.91
C ARG A 160 -3.96 6.91 -3.20
N GLN A 161 -5.17 7.46 -3.07
CA GLN A 161 -5.41 8.89 -3.15
C GLN A 161 -4.77 9.64 -1.97
N ILE A 162 -4.23 10.83 -2.25
CA ILE A 162 -3.70 11.75 -1.25
C ILE A 162 -4.52 13.02 -1.32
N LYS A 163 -5.07 13.42 -0.17
CA LYS A 163 -5.78 14.69 -0.05
C LYS A 163 -4.76 15.81 0.21
N VAL A 164 -4.66 16.75 -0.70
CA VAL A 164 -3.86 17.97 -0.52
C VAL A 164 -4.77 19.09 -0.03
N MET A 165 -4.41 19.72 1.08
CA MET A 165 -5.13 20.83 1.69
C MET A 165 -4.19 22.02 1.87
N VAL A 166 -4.47 23.12 1.21
CA VAL A 166 -3.75 24.39 1.41
C VAL A 166 -4.50 25.22 2.44
N ILE A 167 -3.77 25.69 3.46
CA ILE A 167 -4.28 26.48 4.58
C ILE A 167 -3.55 27.83 4.57
N ARG A 168 -4.33 28.89 4.42
CA ARG A 168 -3.87 30.29 4.47
C ARG A 168 -4.19 30.95 5.79
#